data_eeefa8575943ec82ae234c5c0329b9b0
#
_entry.id   eeefa8575943ec82ae234c5c0329b9b0
#
_cell.length_a   1.000
_cell.length_b   1.000
_cell.length_c   1.000
_cell.angle_alpha   90.00
_cell.angle_beta   90.00
_cell.angle_gamma   90.00
#
_symmetry.space_group_name_H-M   'P 1'
#
loop_
_entity.id
_entity.type
_entity.pdbx_description
1 polymer ?
#
loop_
_entity_poly.entity_id
_entity_poly.type
_entity_poly.pdbx_seq_one_letter_code
_entity_poly.pdbx_strand_id
1 'polypeptide(L)'
;MLKISLAFLSMIRTVANWKLNGSRTFCKQWFKDFTSHFSGDLSSIAVAPPAIYIPLCTELSSHQINICAQNLDSLDGEARTGEISLEMLQDLNCNLSIIGHSERRHLFGETSNMIRDKLLKAAKPDFNAIYCIGENLADYEAKLSFEAITEQLNSELLSLSKSINLFVAYEPIWAIGSGKLPSKNEIELMHLHIKDLLLQHKHINLLGIFYGGSVTEHNCIELSQSDAIDGFLVGGASLSGKSFAKIASSFT
;
A
#
# COMPACT_ATOMS: atom_id res chain seq x y z
N MET A 1 22.26 -24.32 5.02
CA MET A 1 22.27 -22.90 4.65
C MET A 1 21.83 -22.80 3.19
N LEU A 2 20.53 -22.72 2.93
CA LEU A 2 20.05 -22.43 1.57
C LEU A 2 20.10 -20.91 1.39
N LYS A 3 20.91 -20.46 0.45
CA LYS A 3 20.80 -19.13 -0.13
C LYS A 3 19.44 -19.08 -0.85
N ILE A 4 18.42 -18.51 -0.24
CA ILE A 4 17.22 -18.10 -0.95
C ILE A 4 17.66 -16.94 -1.83
N SER A 5 17.73 -17.24 -3.10
CA SER A 5 18.04 -16.34 -4.20
C SER A 5 17.14 -15.11 -4.12
N LEU A 6 17.72 -13.94 -4.31
CA LEU A 6 17.05 -12.64 -4.63
C LEU A 6 16.37 -12.69 -6.02
N ALA A 7 15.61 -13.74 -6.29
CA ALA A 7 14.95 -13.96 -7.56
C ALA A 7 13.44 -13.86 -7.36
N PHE A 8 12.88 -12.84 -7.99
CA PHE A 8 11.45 -12.63 -8.21
C PHE A 8 10.60 -12.31 -6.97
N LEU A 9 10.76 -11.10 -6.43
CA LEU A 9 9.55 -10.37 -6.05
C LEU A 9 8.87 -10.04 -7.39
N SER A 10 7.94 -10.90 -7.81
CA SER A 10 6.98 -10.50 -8.84
C SER A 10 6.39 -9.18 -8.36
N MET A 11 6.32 -8.20 -9.25
CA MET A 11 5.89 -6.85 -8.89
C MET A 11 4.46 -6.92 -8.36
N ILE A 12 4.25 -6.61 -7.07
CA ILE A 12 2.91 -6.51 -6.51
C ILE A 12 2.13 -5.50 -7.34
N ARG A 13 0.93 -5.88 -7.78
CA ARG A 13 0.07 -5.07 -8.63
C ARG A 13 -1.21 -4.63 -7.90
N THR A 14 -1.69 -5.44 -6.96
CA THR A 14 -2.97 -5.12 -6.32
C THR A 14 -2.95 -5.50 -4.86
N VAL A 15 -3.31 -4.54 -4.00
CA VAL A 15 -3.29 -4.67 -2.54
C VAL A 15 -4.71 -4.52 -2.00
N ALA A 16 -5.19 -5.53 -1.28
CA ALA A 16 -6.49 -5.52 -0.59
C ALA A 16 -6.33 -4.95 0.82
N ASN A 17 -6.63 -3.68 1.04
CA ASN A 17 -6.66 -3.10 2.37
C ASN A 17 -8.03 -3.32 3.02
N TRP A 18 -8.12 -4.31 3.92
CA TRP A 18 -9.39 -4.63 4.60
C TRP A 18 -9.77 -3.64 5.69
N LYS A 19 -8.85 -2.74 6.05
CA LYS A 19 -9.07 -1.75 7.11
C LYS A 19 -9.56 -2.45 8.40
N LEU A 20 -10.60 -1.93 9.05
CA LEU A 20 -11.17 -2.48 10.29
C LEU A 20 -12.23 -3.57 10.00
N ASN A 21 -11.98 -4.48 9.05
CA ASN A 21 -12.89 -5.57 8.73
C ASN A 21 -12.18 -6.91 8.84
N GLY A 22 -12.85 -7.89 9.47
CA GLY A 22 -12.30 -9.23 9.59
C GLY A 22 -13.05 -10.09 10.60
N SER A 23 -13.03 -11.38 10.35
CA SER A 23 -13.31 -12.46 11.27
C SER A 23 -12.68 -13.73 10.71
N ARG A 24 -12.56 -14.80 11.51
CA ARG A 24 -12.04 -16.09 11.00
C ARG A 24 -12.87 -16.61 9.82
N THR A 25 -14.21 -16.46 9.88
CA THR A 25 -15.10 -16.87 8.80
C THR A 25 -14.93 -16.00 7.57
N PHE A 26 -14.83 -14.68 7.76
CA PHE A 26 -14.56 -13.75 6.68
C PHE A 26 -13.24 -14.07 5.96
N CYS A 27 -12.15 -14.27 6.69
CA CYS A 27 -10.85 -14.60 6.08
C CYS A 27 -10.94 -15.86 5.22
N LYS A 28 -11.50 -16.97 5.78
CA LYS A 28 -11.66 -18.24 5.06
C LYS A 28 -12.51 -18.08 3.79
N GLN A 29 -13.64 -17.38 3.89
CA GLN A 29 -14.52 -17.17 2.75
C GLN A 29 -13.87 -16.30 1.70
N TRP A 30 -13.19 -15.22 2.12
CA TRP A 30 -12.52 -14.29 1.21
C TRP A 30 -11.44 -14.99 0.37
N PHE A 31 -10.54 -15.77 1.00
CA PHE A 31 -9.49 -16.50 0.27
C PHE A 31 -10.10 -17.54 -0.68
N LYS A 32 -11.13 -18.26 -0.25
CA LYS A 32 -11.85 -19.21 -1.11
C LYS A 32 -12.46 -18.53 -2.34
N ASP A 33 -13.15 -17.41 -2.14
CA ASP A 33 -13.81 -16.67 -3.23
C ASP A 33 -12.76 -16.04 -4.17
N PHE A 34 -11.70 -15.46 -3.62
CA PHE A 34 -10.62 -14.87 -4.41
C PHE A 34 -9.94 -15.92 -5.29
N THR A 35 -9.43 -17.00 -4.72
CA THR A 35 -8.69 -18.03 -5.46
C THR A 35 -9.55 -18.79 -6.48
N SER A 36 -10.86 -18.86 -6.27
CA SER A 36 -11.77 -19.47 -7.25
C SER A 36 -12.12 -18.56 -8.43
N HIS A 37 -11.82 -17.25 -8.36
CA HIS A 37 -12.14 -16.27 -9.40
C HIS A 37 -10.92 -15.57 -10.00
N PHE A 38 -9.73 -15.75 -9.43
CA PHE A 38 -8.48 -15.18 -9.93
C PHE A 38 -7.57 -16.27 -10.48
N SER A 39 -7.17 -16.12 -11.76
CA SER A 39 -6.31 -17.09 -12.46
C SER A 39 -4.93 -16.53 -12.79
N GLY A 40 -4.63 -15.29 -12.33
CA GLY A 40 -3.32 -14.66 -12.57
C GLY A 40 -2.26 -15.12 -11.58
N ASP A 41 -1.12 -14.44 -11.60
CA ASP A 41 -0.01 -14.69 -10.68
C ASP A 41 -0.35 -14.22 -9.26
N LEU A 42 -0.54 -15.16 -8.33
CA LEU A 42 -0.87 -14.88 -6.93
C LEU A 42 0.22 -14.06 -6.22
N SER A 43 1.46 -14.12 -6.67
CA SER A 43 2.55 -13.35 -6.09
C SER A 43 2.48 -11.85 -6.41
N SER A 44 1.68 -11.47 -7.40
CA SER A 44 1.35 -10.06 -7.70
C SER A 44 0.31 -9.44 -6.77
N ILE A 45 -0.23 -10.23 -5.85
CA ILE A 45 -1.31 -9.85 -4.94
C ILE A 45 -0.77 -9.68 -3.52
N ALA A 46 -1.28 -8.65 -2.82
CA ALA A 46 -1.11 -8.51 -1.39
C ALA A 46 -2.46 -8.33 -0.68
N VAL A 47 -2.53 -8.84 0.55
CA VAL A 47 -3.70 -8.67 1.43
C VAL A 47 -3.23 -8.04 2.74
N ALA A 48 -3.86 -6.93 3.13
CA ALA A 48 -3.61 -6.21 4.37
C ALA A 48 -4.80 -6.40 5.35
N PRO A 49 -4.83 -7.51 6.11
CA PRO A 49 -5.84 -7.75 7.13
C PRO A 49 -5.55 -6.95 8.41
N PRO A 50 -6.51 -6.80 9.34
CA PRO A 50 -6.20 -6.42 10.70
C PRO A 50 -5.12 -7.34 11.30
N ALA A 51 -4.20 -6.78 12.09
CA ALA A 51 -2.99 -7.48 12.55
C ALA A 51 -3.24 -8.82 13.21
N ILE A 52 -4.34 -8.95 13.99
CA ILE A 52 -4.74 -10.20 14.65
C ILE A 52 -5.06 -11.35 13.69
N TYR A 53 -5.25 -11.05 12.40
CA TYR A 53 -5.53 -12.05 11.37
C TYR A 53 -4.33 -12.31 10.44
N ILE A 54 -3.19 -11.64 10.61
CA ILE A 54 -1.98 -11.88 9.81
C ILE A 54 -1.60 -13.37 9.81
N PRO A 55 -1.45 -14.06 10.96
CA PRO A 55 -1.07 -15.47 10.98
C PRO A 55 -2.07 -16.36 10.21
N LEU A 56 -3.37 -16.13 10.41
CA LEU A 56 -4.41 -16.90 9.73
C LEU A 56 -4.40 -16.65 8.21
N CYS A 57 -4.20 -15.40 7.78
CA CYS A 57 -4.15 -15.06 6.36
C CYS A 57 -2.90 -15.63 5.70
N THR A 58 -1.76 -15.67 6.39
CA THR A 58 -0.53 -16.33 5.92
C THR A 58 -0.76 -17.81 5.66
N GLU A 59 -1.43 -18.50 6.56
CA GLU A 59 -1.83 -19.91 6.41
C GLU A 59 -2.76 -20.10 5.20
N LEU A 60 -3.83 -19.29 5.11
CA LEU A 60 -4.84 -19.39 4.05
C LEU A 60 -4.30 -19.05 2.66
N SER A 61 -3.30 -18.18 2.57
CA SER A 61 -2.62 -17.81 1.32
C SER A 61 -1.70 -18.91 0.77
N SER A 62 -1.44 -19.96 1.55
CA SER A 62 -0.44 -20.99 1.23
C SER A 62 0.92 -20.40 0.84
N HIS A 63 1.27 -19.24 1.39
CA HIS A 63 2.48 -18.46 1.10
C HIS A 63 2.62 -18.01 -0.37
N GLN A 64 1.53 -17.99 -1.13
CA GLN A 64 1.53 -17.54 -2.53
C GLN A 64 1.09 -16.09 -2.70
N ILE A 65 0.24 -15.59 -1.78
CA ILE A 65 -0.22 -14.21 -1.74
C ILE A 65 0.57 -13.48 -0.65
N ASN A 66 1.05 -12.28 -0.95
CA ASN A 66 1.78 -11.47 0.02
C ASN A 66 0.85 -11.00 1.14
N ILE A 67 1.32 -11.06 2.38
CA ILE A 67 0.59 -10.51 3.52
C ILE A 67 1.25 -9.18 3.89
N CYS A 68 0.41 -8.17 4.07
CA CYS A 68 0.80 -6.79 4.35
C CYS A 68 0.23 -6.36 5.71
N ALA A 69 1.03 -5.72 6.54
CA ALA A 69 0.53 -5.06 7.73
C ALA A 69 -0.16 -3.73 7.35
N GLN A 70 -1.20 -3.35 8.09
CA GLN A 70 -1.86 -2.05 7.89
C GLN A 70 -1.10 -0.88 8.53
N ASN A 71 -0.14 -1.17 9.40
CA ASN A 71 0.70 -0.21 10.11
C ASN A 71 1.85 -0.92 10.82
N LEU A 72 2.88 -0.18 11.20
CA LEU A 72 3.92 -0.58 12.16
C LEU A 72 4.26 0.60 13.07
N ASP A 73 4.84 0.32 14.24
CA ASP A 73 5.41 1.35 15.10
C ASP A 73 6.83 1.72 14.65
N SER A 74 7.18 2.99 14.86
CA SER A 74 8.50 3.53 14.56
C SER A 74 9.56 3.20 15.61
N LEU A 75 9.14 2.85 16.84
CA LEU A 75 10.04 2.68 17.97
C LEU A 75 10.39 1.21 18.25
N ASP A 76 11.62 1.00 18.70
CA ASP A 76 12.13 -0.30 19.13
C ASP A 76 12.17 -0.39 20.65
N GLY A 77 11.61 -1.49 21.20
CA GLY A 77 11.86 -1.90 22.58
C GLY A 77 11.26 -1.01 23.66
N GLU A 78 10.44 -0.02 23.31
CA GLU A 78 9.73 0.79 24.29
C GLU A 78 8.39 0.17 24.70
N ALA A 79 7.96 0.45 25.95
CA ALA A 79 6.68 -0.02 26.47
C ALA A 79 5.52 0.81 25.85
N ARG A 80 4.98 0.33 24.72
CA ARG A 80 3.84 0.95 24.01
C ARG A 80 2.73 -0.08 23.84
N THR A 81 1.82 -0.08 24.77
CA THR A 81 0.70 -1.02 24.80
C THR A 81 -0.16 -0.91 23.51
N GLY A 82 -0.32 -2.03 22.80
CA GLY A 82 -1.17 -2.13 21.60
C GLY A 82 -0.44 -1.93 20.28
N GLU A 83 0.83 -1.50 20.28
CA GLU A 83 1.59 -1.30 19.07
C GLU A 83 2.27 -2.60 18.57
N ILE A 84 2.60 -2.60 17.30
CA ILE A 84 3.21 -3.73 16.60
C ILE A 84 4.54 -3.28 16.01
N SER A 85 5.63 -3.93 16.44
CA SER A 85 6.97 -3.62 15.94
C SER A 85 7.23 -4.27 14.58
N LEU A 86 8.24 -3.76 13.87
CA LEU A 86 8.71 -4.37 12.62
C LEU A 86 9.21 -5.79 12.86
N GLU A 87 9.89 -6.04 13.99
CA GLU A 87 10.42 -7.37 14.35
C GLU A 87 9.29 -8.38 14.54
N MET A 88 8.16 -7.98 15.18
CA MET A 88 6.98 -8.85 15.32
C MET A 88 6.39 -9.21 13.95
N LEU A 89 6.38 -8.27 13.01
CA LEU A 89 5.91 -8.53 11.65
C LEU A 89 6.84 -9.51 10.91
N GLN A 90 8.16 -9.30 11.03
CA GLN A 90 9.16 -10.17 10.40
C GLN A 90 9.14 -11.60 10.98
N ASP A 91 8.91 -11.76 12.29
CA ASP A 91 8.73 -13.07 12.93
C ASP A 91 7.54 -13.85 12.33
N LEU A 92 6.50 -13.13 11.88
CA LEU A 92 5.36 -13.70 11.17
C LEU A 92 5.57 -13.81 9.64
N ASN A 93 6.78 -13.56 9.12
CA ASN A 93 7.08 -13.47 7.69
C ASN A 93 6.24 -12.42 6.94
N CYS A 94 5.77 -11.39 7.64
CA CYS A 94 5.08 -10.24 7.07
C CYS A 94 6.09 -9.13 6.80
N ASN A 95 6.64 -9.10 5.58
CA ASN A 95 7.71 -8.19 5.17
C ASN A 95 7.21 -7.02 4.31
N LEU A 96 5.97 -6.63 4.50
CA LEU A 96 5.31 -5.53 3.80
C LEU A 96 4.37 -4.80 4.77
N SER A 97 4.39 -3.46 4.76
CA SER A 97 3.47 -2.66 5.58
C SER A 97 3.00 -1.40 4.87
N ILE A 98 1.74 -1.05 5.05
CA ILE A 98 1.21 0.27 4.73
C ILE A 98 1.74 1.26 5.77
N ILE A 99 2.20 2.43 5.34
CA ILE A 99 2.70 3.52 6.19
C ILE A 99 2.07 4.83 5.74
N GLY A 100 1.56 5.62 6.69
CA GLY A 100 1.04 6.95 6.44
C GLY A 100 -0.29 7.00 5.69
N HIS A 101 -1.10 5.92 5.72
CA HIS A 101 -2.45 5.91 5.13
C HIS A 101 -3.27 7.10 5.63
N SER A 102 -4.09 7.69 4.75
CA SER A 102 -4.88 8.89 5.02
C SER A 102 -5.69 8.82 6.31
N GLU A 103 -6.33 7.68 6.61
CA GLU A 103 -7.05 7.48 7.87
C GLU A 103 -6.15 7.59 9.10
N ARG A 104 -4.90 7.15 9.03
CA ARG A 104 -3.97 7.24 10.15
C ARG A 104 -3.52 8.68 10.40
N ARG A 105 -3.33 9.45 9.33
CA ARG A 105 -3.04 10.88 9.43
C ARG A 105 -4.22 11.64 10.06
N HIS A 106 -5.44 11.40 9.60
CA HIS A 106 -6.60 12.19 10.02
C HIS A 106 -7.26 11.70 11.30
N LEU A 107 -7.39 10.38 11.51
CA LEU A 107 -8.13 9.83 12.65
C LEU A 107 -7.22 9.51 13.84
N PHE A 108 -5.95 9.20 13.60
CA PHE A 108 -4.99 8.81 14.64
C PHE A 108 -3.90 9.85 14.87
N GLY A 109 -3.91 10.97 14.13
CA GLY A 109 -2.99 12.08 14.32
C GLY A 109 -1.53 11.76 13.96
N GLU A 110 -1.29 10.81 13.04
CA GLU A 110 0.08 10.55 12.59
C GLU A 110 0.65 11.77 11.87
N THR A 111 1.70 12.33 12.44
CA THR A 111 2.42 13.48 11.90
C THR A 111 3.46 13.07 10.87
N SER A 112 3.92 14.02 10.04
CA SER A 112 5.02 13.77 9.09
C SER A 112 6.28 13.25 9.76
N ASN A 113 6.62 13.69 10.98
CA ASN A 113 7.74 13.15 11.74
C ASN A 113 7.54 11.67 12.10
N MET A 114 6.35 11.30 12.59
CA MET A 114 6.03 9.90 12.92
C MET A 114 6.09 9.01 11.68
N ILE A 115 5.60 9.50 10.55
CA ILE A 115 5.63 8.76 9.28
C ILE A 115 7.06 8.59 8.78
N ARG A 116 7.88 9.65 8.82
CA ARG A 116 9.30 9.58 8.50
C ARG A 116 10.02 8.54 9.37
N ASP A 117 9.77 8.53 10.68
CA ASP A 117 10.39 7.59 11.59
C ASP A 117 9.97 6.13 11.28
N LYS A 118 8.70 5.90 10.90
CA LYS A 118 8.22 4.59 10.40
C LYS A 118 8.90 4.17 9.11
N LEU A 119 9.05 5.09 8.15
CA LEU A 119 9.78 4.84 6.89
C LEU A 119 11.25 4.50 7.16
N LEU A 120 11.90 5.25 8.08
CA LEU A 120 13.27 4.97 8.50
C LEU A 120 13.41 3.60 9.17
N LYS A 121 12.41 3.19 9.96
CA LYS A 121 12.34 1.85 10.57
C LYS A 121 12.15 0.77 9.51
N ALA A 122 11.29 1.01 8.52
CA ALA A 122 11.04 0.10 7.41
C ALA A 122 12.22 0.00 6.41
N ALA A 123 13.20 0.91 6.48
CA ALA A 123 14.38 0.93 5.62
C ALA A 123 15.34 -0.22 5.98
N LYS A 124 14.92 -1.44 5.69
CA LYS A 124 15.63 -2.72 5.86
C LYS A 124 15.66 -3.46 4.52
N PRO A 125 16.73 -4.21 4.20
CA PRO A 125 16.87 -4.89 2.91
C PRO A 125 15.72 -5.84 2.57
N ASP A 126 15.19 -6.53 3.58
CA ASP A 126 14.17 -7.56 3.43
C ASP A 126 12.76 -7.06 3.80
N PHE A 127 12.55 -5.74 3.82
CA PHE A 127 11.25 -5.16 4.14
C PHE A 127 10.83 -4.15 3.07
N ASN A 128 9.56 -4.16 2.69
CA ASN A 128 8.99 -3.25 1.73
C ASN A 128 7.93 -2.37 2.41
N ALA A 129 7.88 -1.10 2.04
CA ALA A 129 6.85 -0.18 2.50
C ALA A 129 5.88 0.18 1.36
N ILE A 130 4.60 0.31 1.68
CA ILE A 130 3.60 0.99 0.84
C ILE A 130 3.36 2.33 1.51
N TYR A 131 4.01 3.36 1.01
CA TYR A 131 3.92 4.71 1.55
C TYR A 131 2.76 5.47 0.91
N CYS A 132 1.78 5.86 1.73
CA CYS A 132 0.59 6.57 1.31
C CYS A 132 0.78 8.08 1.39
N ILE A 133 0.52 8.76 0.28
CA ILE A 133 0.55 10.22 0.14
C ILE A 133 -0.70 10.70 -0.59
N GLY A 134 -1.09 11.93 -0.32
CA GLY A 134 -2.25 12.52 -0.98
C GLY A 134 -2.54 13.92 -0.46
N GLU A 135 -3.06 14.77 -1.34
CA GLU A 135 -3.48 16.12 -1.01
C GLU A 135 -4.91 16.14 -0.46
N ASN A 136 -5.19 17.13 0.36
CA ASN A 136 -6.52 17.40 0.89
C ASN A 136 -7.38 18.23 -0.09
N LEU A 137 -8.65 18.46 0.26
CA LEU A 137 -9.58 19.20 -0.60
C LEU A 137 -9.15 20.67 -0.79
N ALA A 138 -8.59 21.30 0.23
CA ALA A 138 -8.17 22.71 0.14
C ALA A 138 -7.01 22.89 -0.84
N ASP A 139 -6.03 21.98 -0.80
CA ASP A 139 -4.91 21.98 -1.75
C ASP A 139 -5.39 21.73 -3.18
N TYR A 140 -6.32 20.79 -3.35
CA TYR A 140 -6.91 20.50 -4.66
C TYR A 140 -7.67 21.69 -5.24
N GLU A 141 -8.54 22.35 -4.45
CA GLU A 141 -9.30 23.52 -4.87
C GLU A 141 -8.40 24.73 -5.15
N ALA A 142 -7.30 24.87 -4.41
CA ALA A 142 -6.29 25.89 -4.63
C ALA A 142 -5.37 25.59 -5.82
N LYS A 143 -5.47 24.42 -6.45
CA LYS A 143 -4.58 23.91 -7.52
C LYS A 143 -3.12 23.76 -7.07
N LEU A 144 -2.92 23.39 -5.82
CA LEU A 144 -1.62 23.17 -5.17
C LEU A 144 -1.33 21.68 -4.93
N SER A 145 -2.01 20.78 -5.66
CA SER A 145 -1.84 19.32 -5.47
C SER A 145 -0.40 18.85 -5.65
N PHE A 146 0.30 19.34 -6.67
CA PHE A 146 1.70 18.98 -6.94
C PHE A 146 2.64 19.48 -5.85
N GLU A 147 2.45 20.70 -5.39
CA GLU A 147 3.23 21.31 -4.30
C GLU A 147 3.02 20.56 -2.99
N ALA A 148 1.76 20.22 -2.65
CA ALA A 148 1.43 19.46 -1.46
C ALA A 148 2.08 18.07 -1.45
N ILE A 149 2.05 17.35 -2.57
CA ILE A 149 2.71 16.05 -2.72
C ILE A 149 4.23 16.20 -2.64
N THR A 150 4.80 17.20 -3.28
CA THR A 150 6.25 17.48 -3.21
C THR A 150 6.69 17.76 -1.79
N GLU A 151 5.91 18.52 -1.01
CA GLU A 151 6.22 18.82 0.39
C GLU A 151 6.14 17.57 1.27
N GLN A 152 5.11 16.71 1.09
CA GLN A 152 5.02 15.43 1.80
C GLN A 152 6.24 14.55 1.52
N LEU A 153 6.62 14.39 0.25
CA LEU A 153 7.80 13.62 -0.14
C LEU A 153 9.08 14.18 0.48
N ASN A 154 9.29 15.48 0.41
CA ASN A 154 10.48 16.14 0.94
C ASN A 154 10.60 15.97 2.46
N SER A 155 9.52 16.19 3.19
CA SER A 155 9.52 16.16 4.65
C SER A 155 9.61 14.76 5.24
N GLU A 156 9.02 13.77 4.57
CA GLU A 156 8.84 12.43 5.13
C GLU A 156 9.80 11.38 4.55
N LEU A 157 10.16 11.49 3.27
CA LEU A 157 10.88 10.44 2.55
C LEU A 157 12.25 10.88 2.02
N LEU A 158 12.33 11.99 1.30
CA LEU A 158 13.55 12.34 0.56
C LEU A 158 14.72 12.71 1.46
N SER A 159 14.45 13.02 2.73
CA SER A 159 15.45 13.29 3.76
C SER A 159 16.02 12.03 4.44
N LEU A 160 15.53 10.82 4.10
CA LEU A 160 16.02 9.59 4.72
C LEU A 160 17.48 9.32 4.34
N SER A 161 18.25 8.85 5.34
CA SER A 161 19.67 8.52 5.18
C SER A 161 19.92 7.05 4.83
N LYS A 162 18.88 6.21 4.77
CA LYS A 162 18.97 4.77 4.50
C LYS A 162 18.23 4.41 3.23
N SER A 163 18.70 3.36 2.57
CA SER A 163 17.99 2.83 1.40
C SER A 163 16.71 2.13 1.83
N ILE A 164 15.63 2.36 1.08
CA ILE A 164 14.31 1.80 1.32
C ILE A 164 13.72 1.19 0.05
N ASN A 165 13.08 0.03 0.19
CA ASN A 165 12.26 -0.58 -0.85
C ASN A 165 10.82 -0.04 -0.74
N LEU A 166 10.30 0.59 -1.77
CA LEU A 166 9.13 1.42 -1.67
C LEU A 166 8.14 1.22 -2.81
N PHE A 167 6.89 0.92 -2.46
CA PHE A 167 5.74 1.28 -3.26
C PHE A 167 5.19 2.61 -2.75
N VAL A 168 4.71 3.47 -3.63
CA VAL A 168 3.99 4.68 -3.24
C VAL A 168 2.53 4.53 -3.62
N ALA A 169 1.62 4.78 -2.69
CA ALA A 169 0.18 4.81 -2.96
C ALA A 169 -0.30 6.27 -2.96
N TYR A 170 -0.71 6.76 -4.13
CA TYR A 170 -1.32 8.08 -4.25
C TYR A 170 -2.81 7.99 -3.91
N GLU A 171 -3.19 8.67 -2.85
CA GLU A 171 -4.55 8.72 -2.29
C GLU A 171 -5.08 10.15 -2.37
N PRO A 172 -5.77 10.59 -3.46
CA PRO A 172 -6.42 11.91 -3.47
C PRO A 172 -7.48 11.96 -2.35
N ILE A 173 -7.14 12.54 -1.19
CA ILE A 173 -7.93 12.43 0.05
C ILE A 173 -9.33 13.01 -0.15
N TRP A 174 -9.45 14.07 -0.94
CA TRP A 174 -10.72 14.70 -1.29
C TRP A 174 -11.67 13.79 -2.08
N ALA A 175 -11.13 12.76 -2.73
CA ALA A 175 -11.90 11.80 -3.53
C ALA A 175 -12.31 10.56 -2.72
N ILE A 176 -11.66 10.28 -1.57
CA ILE A 176 -11.95 9.09 -0.77
C ILE A 176 -13.32 9.22 -0.11
N GLY A 177 -14.25 8.31 -0.44
CA GLY A 177 -15.59 8.27 0.17
C GLY A 177 -16.52 9.44 -0.22
N SER A 178 -16.08 10.39 -1.04
CA SER A 178 -16.87 11.57 -1.44
C SER A 178 -17.76 11.32 -2.68
N GLY A 179 -17.54 10.22 -3.39
CA GLY A 179 -18.14 9.96 -4.71
C GLY A 179 -17.55 10.78 -5.86
N LYS A 180 -16.60 11.68 -5.57
CA LYS A 180 -15.81 12.39 -6.59
C LYS A 180 -14.65 11.50 -7.02
N LEU A 181 -14.29 11.54 -8.28
CA LEU A 181 -13.14 10.84 -8.84
C LEU A 181 -12.28 11.84 -9.60
N PRO A 182 -10.96 11.84 -9.41
CA PRO A 182 -10.08 12.54 -10.32
C PRO A 182 -10.21 11.93 -11.70
N SER A 183 -10.00 12.72 -12.75
CA SER A 183 -9.90 12.19 -14.10
C SER A 183 -8.69 11.29 -14.24
N LYS A 184 -8.71 10.36 -15.19
CA LYS A 184 -7.54 9.50 -15.48
C LYS A 184 -6.29 10.33 -15.74
N ASN A 185 -6.40 11.44 -16.48
CA ASN A 185 -5.28 12.32 -16.78
C ASN A 185 -4.70 13.00 -15.52
N GLU A 186 -5.53 13.40 -14.54
CA GLU A 186 -5.03 13.95 -13.28
C GLU A 186 -4.26 12.89 -12.49
N ILE A 187 -4.73 11.65 -12.46
CA ILE A 187 -4.03 10.53 -11.82
C ILE A 187 -2.68 10.29 -12.52
N GLU A 188 -2.66 10.18 -13.84
CA GLU A 188 -1.45 9.95 -14.64
C GLU A 188 -0.41 11.03 -14.40
N LEU A 189 -0.78 12.31 -14.48
CA LEU A 189 0.12 13.43 -14.27
C LEU A 189 0.72 13.42 -12.85
N MET A 190 -0.09 13.11 -11.83
CA MET A 190 0.40 13.03 -10.47
C MET A 190 1.35 11.83 -10.26
N HIS A 191 1.03 10.66 -10.83
CA HIS A 191 1.92 9.49 -10.77
C HIS A 191 3.26 9.76 -11.46
N LEU A 192 3.25 10.42 -12.63
CA LEU A 192 4.49 10.83 -13.31
C LEU A 192 5.28 11.82 -12.48
N HIS A 193 4.64 12.81 -11.87
CA HIS A 193 5.30 13.77 -10.98
C HIS A 193 5.98 13.09 -9.78
N ILE A 194 5.27 12.17 -9.11
CA ILE A 194 5.82 11.38 -8.02
C ILE A 194 7.03 10.57 -8.48
N LYS A 195 6.91 9.90 -9.62
CA LYS A 195 7.98 9.09 -10.21
C LYS A 195 9.23 9.91 -10.50
N ASP A 196 9.06 11.07 -11.12
CA ASP A 196 10.16 11.97 -11.47
C ASP A 196 10.90 12.47 -10.24
N LEU A 197 10.19 12.81 -9.16
CA LEU A 197 10.81 13.19 -7.89
C LEU A 197 11.60 12.04 -7.28
N LEU A 198 11.03 10.84 -7.22
CA LEU A 198 11.64 9.68 -6.55
C LEU A 198 12.87 9.15 -7.28
N LEU A 199 12.87 9.14 -8.61
CA LEU A 199 13.99 8.65 -9.43
C LEU A 199 15.28 9.51 -9.29
N GLN A 200 15.18 10.72 -8.77
CA GLN A 200 16.33 11.56 -8.48
C GLN A 200 17.10 11.13 -7.22
N HIS A 201 16.54 10.22 -6.40
CA HIS A 201 17.07 9.82 -5.11
C HIS A 201 17.53 8.36 -5.10
N LYS A 202 18.85 8.14 -5.20
CA LYS A 202 19.46 6.80 -5.29
C LYS A 202 19.22 5.86 -4.10
N HIS A 203 18.83 6.41 -2.94
CA HIS A 203 18.49 5.62 -1.75
C HIS A 203 17.05 5.08 -1.79
N ILE A 204 16.24 5.48 -2.76
CA ILE A 204 14.89 4.98 -2.94
C ILE A 204 14.90 3.90 -4.03
N ASN A 205 14.62 2.67 -3.64
CA ASN A 205 14.34 1.59 -4.57
C ASN A 205 12.83 1.57 -4.85
N LEU A 206 12.40 2.35 -5.84
CA LEU A 206 10.98 2.44 -6.22
C LEU A 206 10.53 1.15 -6.89
N LEU A 207 9.59 0.44 -6.26
CA LEU A 207 9.02 -0.82 -6.72
C LEU A 207 7.76 -0.62 -7.57
N GLY A 208 7.06 0.51 -7.41
CA GLY A 208 5.88 0.87 -8.19
C GLY A 208 5.08 1.99 -7.54
N ILE A 209 4.18 2.59 -8.35
CA ILE A 209 3.26 3.63 -7.88
C ILE A 209 1.83 3.13 -8.06
N PHE A 210 1.10 3.06 -6.95
CA PHE A 210 -0.28 2.58 -6.89
C PHE A 210 -1.25 3.74 -6.85
N TYR A 211 -2.37 3.58 -7.53
CA TYR A 211 -3.52 4.43 -7.28
C TYR A 211 -4.31 3.89 -6.07
N GLY A 212 -4.44 4.71 -5.04
CA GLY A 212 -5.10 4.39 -3.76
C GLY A 212 -6.46 5.07 -3.57
N GLY A 213 -6.99 5.72 -4.60
CA GLY A 213 -8.32 6.30 -4.56
C GLY A 213 -9.44 5.27 -4.73
N SER A 214 -10.60 5.72 -5.23
CA SER A 214 -11.77 4.85 -5.40
C SER A 214 -11.61 3.94 -6.62
N VAL A 215 -11.14 2.72 -6.39
CA VAL A 215 -11.05 1.65 -7.41
C VAL A 215 -12.21 0.68 -7.24
N THR A 216 -12.86 0.35 -8.34
CA THR A 216 -14.02 -0.55 -8.42
C THR A 216 -13.89 -1.50 -9.62
N GLU A 217 -14.76 -2.52 -9.70
CA GLU A 217 -14.87 -3.40 -10.86
C GLU A 217 -15.20 -2.66 -12.18
N HIS A 218 -15.75 -1.44 -12.08
CA HIS A 218 -16.21 -0.68 -13.24
C HIS A 218 -15.13 0.22 -13.85
N ASN A 219 -14.16 0.69 -13.04
CA ASN A 219 -13.11 1.61 -13.50
C ASN A 219 -11.71 1.00 -13.53
N CYS A 220 -11.50 -0.19 -12.94
CA CYS A 220 -10.18 -0.79 -12.84
C CYS A 220 -9.53 -1.05 -14.20
N ILE A 221 -10.30 -1.48 -15.21
CA ILE A 221 -9.78 -1.75 -16.57
C ILE A 221 -9.28 -0.47 -17.23
N GLU A 222 -10.04 0.62 -17.15
CA GLU A 222 -9.64 1.91 -17.71
C GLU A 222 -8.36 2.44 -17.02
N LEU A 223 -8.30 2.35 -15.70
CA LEU A 223 -7.15 2.81 -14.91
C LEU A 223 -5.90 1.97 -15.17
N SER A 224 -6.02 0.63 -15.27
CA SER A 224 -4.89 -0.26 -15.50
C SER A 224 -4.27 -0.16 -16.91
N GLN A 225 -4.96 0.48 -17.87
CA GLN A 225 -4.41 0.78 -19.19
C GLN A 225 -3.41 1.93 -19.21
N SER A 226 -3.20 2.60 -18.09
CA SER A 226 -2.23 3.67 -17.97
C SER A 226 -0.85 3.13 -17.59
N ASP A 227 0.15 3.43 -18.40
CA ASP A 227 1.57 3.09 -18.11
C ASP A 227 2.13 3.84 -16.88
N ALA A 228 1.42 4.85 -16.38
CA ALA A 228 1.78 5.57 -15.17
C ALA A 228 1.29 4.89 -13.87
N ILE A 229 0.36 3.94 -13.98
CA ILE A 229 -0.25 3.26 -12.83
C ILE A 229 0.30 1.84 -12.74
N ASP A 230 1.22 1.59 -11.82
CA ASP A 230 1.82 0.27 -11.62
C ASP A 230 0.92 -0.71 -10.88
N GLY A 231 -0.11 -0.23 -10.17
CA GLY A 231 -1.01 -1.06 -9.39
C GLY A 231 -2.07 -0.29 -8.62
N PHE A 232 -2.80 -1.00 -7.74
CA PHE A 232 -3.87 -0.44 -6.93
C PHE A 232 -3.73 -0.78 -5.44
N LEU A 233 -4.04 0.20 -4.58
CA LEU A 233 -4.32 -0.02 -3.16
C LEU A 233 -5.84 0.11 -2.96
N VAL A 234 -6.52 -1.02 -2.76
CA VAL A 234 -8.00 -1.10 -2.82
C VAL A 234 -8.59 -1.23 -1.42
N GLY A 235 -9.46 -0.30 -1.05
CA GLY A 235 -10.20 -0.33 0.22
C GLY A 235 -11.50 -1.14 0.12
N GLY A 236 -12.66 -0.48 0.19
CA GLY A 236 -13.99 -1.11 0.32
C GLY A 236 -14.29 -2.21 -0.71
N ALA A 237 -13.92 -2.02 -1.98
CA ALA A 237 -14.13 -3.03 -3.03
C ALA A 237 -13.31 -4.31 -2.80
N SER A 238 -12.25 -4.27 -1.98
CA SER A 238 -11.45 -5.43 -1.63
C SER A 238 -12.08 -6.36 -0.60
N LEU A 239 -13.17 -5.96 0.05
CA LEU A 239 -13.84 -6.78 1.07
C LEU A 239 -14.58 -7.99 0.48
N SER A 240 -14.86 -7.99 -0.80
CA SER A 240 -15.35 -9.17 -1.54
C SER A 240 -14.20 -9.81 -2.30
N GLY A 241 -13.86 -11.07 -1.99
CA GLY A 241 -12.82 -11.81 -2.72
C GLY A 241 -13.11 -11.89 -4.22
N LYS A 242 -14.39 -12.02 -4.59
CA LYS A 242 -14.84 -12.05 -5.99
C LYS A 242 -14.64 -10.69 -6.69
N SER A 243 -15.06 -9.58 -6.06
CA SER A 243 -14.84 -8.24 -6.59
C SER A 243 -13.36 -7.92 -6.72
N PHE A 244 -12.58 -8.27 -5.70
CA PHE A 244 -11.15 -8.03 -5.72
C PHE A 244 -10.43 -8.86 -6.79
N ALA A 245 -10.87 -10.10 -7.04
CA ALA A 245 -10.34 -10.91 -8.14
C ALA A 245 -10.53 -10.25 -9.50
N LYS A 246 -11.68 -9.65 -9.77
CA LYS A 246 -11.93 -8.89 -11.01
C LYS A 246 -11.02 -7.66 -11.12
N ILE A 247 -10.85 -6.90 -10.02
CA ILE A 247 -9.96 -5.73 -10.00
C ILE A 247 -8.52 -6.18 -10.25
N ALA A 248 -8.06 -7.22 -9.57
CA ALA A 248 -6.71 -7.75 -9.74
C ALA A 248 -6.44 -8.25 -11.17
N SER A 249 -7.45 -8.85 -11.83
CA SER A 249 -7.33 -9.33 -13.21
C SER A 249 -7.19 -8.21 -14.25
N SER A 250 -7.34 -6.94 -13.88
CA SER A 250 -7.11 -5.83 -14.84
C SER A 250 -5.62 -5.63 -15.18
N PHE A 251 -4.71 -6.26 -14.44
CA PHE A 251 -3.26 -6.23 -14.70
C PHE A 251 -2.69 -7.56 -15.25
N THR A 252 -3.56 -8.52 -15.64
CA THR A 252 -3.15 -9.84 -16.17
C THR A 252 -3.19 -9.92 -17.69
#